data_454b1f85f16139de07b79311f09bc018
#
_entry.id   454b1f85f16139de07b79311f09bc018
#
_cell.length_a   1.000
_cell.length_b   1.000
_cell.length_c   1.000
_cell.angle_alpha   90.00
_cell.angle_beta   90.00
_cell.angle_gamma   90.00
#
_symmetry.space_group_name_H-M   'P 1'
#
loop_
_entity.id
_entity.type
_entity.pdbx_description
1 polymer ?
#
loop_
_entity_poly.entity_id
_entity_poly.type
_entity_poly.pdbx_seq_one_letter_code
_entity_poly.pdbx_strand_id
1 'polypeptide(L)'
;MAHDRRRILHFGVTAHPTAEWTAQQLREAFPWETAPRYLLRDRDRIFGADFVKQVKAMGIKQVLSAPRSPWQRAYIERLIGSIRRECLDHIIVFGESSLHRTLTSYFAYYHGWRTHLSLAKDAPHARRIQATAEGEVAEIREVGGLHHHYERRAA
;
A
#
# COMPACT_ATOMS: atom_id res chain seq x y z
N MET A 1 1.05 -2.80 5.32
CA MET A 1 1.52 -1.39 5.29
C MET A 1 2.48 -1.14 6.44
N ALA A 2 3.66 -0.57 6.21
CA ALA A 2 4.55 -0.09 7.25
C ALA A 2 4.12 1.32 7.71
N HIS A 3 4.25 1.60 9.02
CA HIS A 3 3.77 2.86 9.58
C HIS A 3 4.78 4.00 9.45
N ASP A 4 6.07 3.68 9.32
CA ASP A 4 7.18 4.63 9.28
C ASP A 4 7.00 5.72 8.21
N ARG A 5 6.96 5.34 6.95
CA ARG A 5 6.69 6.24 5.81
C ARG A 5 5.42 5.85 5.04
N ARG A 6 4.49 5.12 5.67
CA ARG A 6 3.23 4.66 5.06
C ARG A 6 3.41 3.79 3.82
N ARG A 7 4.50 3.04 3.75
CA ARG A 7 4.79 2.16 2.60
C ARG A 7 3.83 0.97 2.58
N ILE A 8 3.27 0.72 1.42
CA ILE A 8 2.55 -0.51 1.15
C ILE A 8 3.60 -1.57 0.87
N LEU A 9 3.73 -2.56 1.74
CA LEU A 9 4.76 -3.60 1.63
C LEU A 9 4.34 -4.71 0.69
N HIS A 10 3.06 -5.01 0.67
CA HIS A 10 2.47 -6.05 -0.15
C HIS A 10 0.97 -5.82 -0.29
N PHE A 11 0.39 -6.28 -1.40
CA PHE A 11 -1.05 -6.36 -1.60
C PHE A 11 -1.37 -7.59 -2.46
N GLY A 12 -2.53 -8.16 -2.26
CA GLY A 12 -3.10 -9.23 -3.07
C GLY A 12 -4.54 -8.90 -3.41
N VAL A 13 -5.02 -9.50 -4.49
CA VAL A 13 -6.41 -9.37 -4.95
C VAL A 13 -7.00 -10.77 -5.08
N THR A 14 -8.14 -10.99 -4.45
CA THR A 14 -8.92 -12.22 -4.59
C THR A 14 -10.39 -11.97 -4.27
N ALA A 15 -11.27 -12.63 -4.98
CA ALA A 15 -12.70 -12.67 -4.67
C ALA A 15 -13.02 -13.62 -3.49
N HIS A 16 -12.08 -14.52 -3.14
CA HIS A 16 -12.28 -15.56 -2.14
C HIS A 16 -11.17 -15.55 -1.05
N PRO A 17 -11.12 -14.53 -0.19
CA PRO A 17 -10.12 -14.46 0.85
C PRO A 17 -10.34 -15.55 1.92
N THR A 18 -9.38 -16.47 2.02
CA THR A 18 -9.34 -17.51 3.07
C THR A 18 -8.19 -17.24 4.04
N ALA A 19 -8.21 -17.90 5.21
CA ALA A 19 -7.10 -17.81 6.16
C ALA A 19 -5.78 -18.36 5.58
N GLU A 20 -5.88 -19.41 4.77
CA GLU A 20 -4.74 -19.99 4.07
C GLU A 20 -4.17 -19.02 3.03
N TRP A 21 -5.03 -18.42 2.19
CA TRP A 21 -4.61 -17.41 1.22
C TRP A 21 -3.95 -16.21 1.93
N THR A 22 -4.54 -15.73 3.02
CA THR A 22 -4.01 -14.59 3.79
C THR A 22 -2.66 -14.95 4.43
N ALA A 23 -2.47 -16.20 4.89
CA ALA A 23 -1.20 -16.70 5.38
C ALA A 23 -0.13 -16.72 4.27
N GLN A 24 -0.52 -17.10 3.05
CA GLN A 24 0.37 -17.05 1.89
C GLN A 24 0.80 -15.61 1.57
N GLN A 25 -0.14 -14.64 1.59
CA GLN A 25 0.19 -13.23 1.37
C GLN A 25 1.19 -12.71 2.40
N LEU A 26 1.16 -13.21 3.63
CA LEU A 26 2.14 -12.83 4.65
C LEU A 26 3.54 -13.37 4.32
N ARG A 27 3.66 -14.59 3.81
CA ARG A 27 4.95 -15.16 3.35
C ARG A 27 5.54 -14.37 2.18
N GLU A 28 4.69 -13.99 1.24
CA GLU A 28 5.10 -13.20 0.06
C GLU A 28 5.50 -11.77 0.44
N ALA A 29 4.83 -11.19 1.43
CA ALA A 29 5.15 -9.86 1.94
C ALA A 29 6.53 -9.79 2.63
N PHE A 30 6.96 -10.89 3.24
CA PHE A 30 8.17 -10.97 4.05
C PHE A 30 8.97 -12.22 3.71
N PRO A 31 9.55 -12.28 2.50
CA PRO A 31 10.48 -13.34 2.15
C PRO A 31 11.72 -13.22 3.04
N TRP A 32 12.27 -14.38 3.39
CA TRP A 32 13.48 -14.48 4.20
C TRP A 32 13.29 -13.87 5.61
N GLU A 33 14.32 -13.37 6.24
CA GLU A 33 14.30 -12.84 7.60
C GLU A 33 13.84 -11.35 7.70
N THR A 34 12.95 -10.92 6.83
CA THR A 34 12.48 -9.51 6.79
C THR A 34 11.19 -9.24 7.58
N ALA A 35 10.72 -10.25 8.34
CA ALA A 35 9.46 -10.16 9.07
C ALA A 35 9.47 -9.04 10.13
N PRO A 36 8.36 -8.28 10.27
CA PRO A 36 8.26 -7.23 11.26
C PRO A 36 8.12 -7.80 12.67
N ARG A 37 8.56 -7.05 13.67
CA ARG A 37 8.36 -7.44 15.07
C ARG A 37 6.88 -7.51 15.48
N TYR A 38 6.04 -6.63 14.94
CA TYR A 38 4.63 -6.53 15.27
C TYR A 38 3.77 -6.49 14.02
N LEU A 39 2.60 -7.13 14.08
CA LEU A 39 1.56 -7.08 13.06
C LEU A 39 0.25 -6.65 13.70
N LEU A 40 -0.20 -5.45 13.36
CA LEU A 40 -1.52 -4.95 13.75
C LEU A 40 -2.58 -5.46 12.77
N ARG A 41 -3.63 -6.09 13.27
CA ARG A 41 -4.77 -6.56 12.48
C ARG A 41 -6.09 -6.46 13.25
N ASP A 42 -7.19 -6.60 12.55
CA ASP A 42 -8.51 -6.76 13.16
C ASP A 42 -8.81 -8.24 13.49
N ARG A 43 -10.08 -8.49 13.82
CA ARG A 43 -10.59 -9.81 14.20
C ARG A 43 -11.38 -10.48 13.07
N ASP A 44 -11.13 -10.11 11.83
CA ASP A 44 -11.79 -10.70 10.68
C ASP A 44 -11.48 -12.20 10.57
N ARG A 45 -12.43 -12.97 10.05
CA ARG A 45 -12.32 -14.43 9.86
C ARG A 45 -11.24 -14.83 8.87
N ILE A 46 -10.88 -13.94 7.93
CA ILE A 46 -9.77 -14.17 7.00
C ILE A 46 -8.42 -14.37 7.72
N PHE A 47 -8.32 -13.96 8.99
CA PHE A 47 -7.16 -14.19 9.87
C PHE A 47 -7.39 -15.39 10.78
N GLY A 48 -7.87 -16.51 10.25
CA GLY A 48 -8.14 -17.75 10.97
C GLY A 48 -6.89 -18.51 11.42
N ALA A 49 -7.08 -19.80 11.76
CA ALA A 49 -6.03 -20.61 12.40
C ALA A 49 -4.73 -20.69 11.58
N ASP A 50 -4.81 -20.87 10.27
CA ASP A 50 -3.65 -20.98 9.38
C ASP A 50 -2.82 -19.72 9.35
N PHE A 51 -3.50 -18.55 9.29
CA PHE A 51 -2.83 -17.26 9.39
C PHE A 51 -2.12 -17.10 10.74
N VAL A 52 -2.80 -17.41 11.85
CA VAL A 52 -2.22 -17.30 13.19
C VAL A 52 -1.01 -18.21 13.35
N LYS A 53 -1.09 -19.45 12.84
CA LYS A 53 0.02 -20.39 12.81
C LYS A 53 1.22 -19.85 12.04
N GLN A 54 0.96 -19.26 10.85
CA GLN A 54 2.00 -18.66 10.03
C GLN A 54 2.68 -17.47 10.72
N VAL A 55 1.91 -16.55 11.28
CA VAL A 55 2.42 -15.38 12.02
C VAL A 55 3.35 -15.82 13.17
N LYS A 56 2.92 -16.87 13.91
CA LYS A 56 3.72 -17.45 15.00
C LYS A 56 5.01 -18.07 14.49
N ALA A 57 4.95 -18.83 13.39
CA ALA A 57 6.13 -19.47 12.78
C ALA A 57 7.16 -18.44 12.31
N MET A 58 6.71 -17.24 11.88
CA MET A 58 7.59 -16.13 11.49
C MET A 58 8.07 -15.27 12.67
N GLY A 59 7.79 -15.65 13.91
CA GLY A 59 8.21 -14.90 15.10
C GLY A 59 7.53 -13.54 15.29
N ILE A 60 6.45 -13.26 14.56
CA ILE A 60 5.75 -11.99 14.59
C ILE A 60 4.79 -11.93 15.78
N LYS A 61 4.81 -10.83 16.53
CA LYS A 61 3.84 -10.56 17.60
C LYS A 61 2.59 -9.92 17.04
N GLN A 62 1.43 -10.56 17.21
CA GLN A 62 0.16 -10.01 16.77
C GLN A 62 -0.36 -8.96 17.77
N VAL A 63 -0.81 -7.84 17.24
CA VAL A 63 -1.55 -6.81 17.98
C VAL A 63 -2.96 -6.75 17.39
N LEU A 64 -3.93 -7.15 18.18
CA LEU A 64 -5.34 -7.14 17.77
C LEU A 64 -5.95 -5.79 18.12
N SER A 65 -6.57 -5.12 17.13
CA SER A 65 -7.36 -3.92 17.43
C SER A 65 -8.54 -4.25 18.34
N ALA A 66 -8.88 -3.32 19.23
CA ALA A 66 -10.06 -3.46 20.06
C ALA A 66 -11.33 -3.46 19.20
N PRO A 67 -12.39 -4.17 19.61
CA PRO A 67 -13.66 -4.11 18.91
C PRO A 67 -14.17 -2.66 18.79
N ARG A 68 -14.74 -2.32 17.64
CA ARG A 68 -15.30 -0.98 17.35
C ARG A 68 -14.29 0.18 17.51
N SER A 69 -13.01 -0.08 17.30
CA SER A 69 -11.94 0.92 17.47
C SER A 69 -11.18 1.18 16.15
N PRO A 70 -11.83 1.72 15.09
CA PRO A 70 -11.20 1.94 13.80
C PRO A 70 -10.00 2.89 13.86
N TRP A 71 -9.98 3.83 14.81
CA TRP A 71 -8.84 4.76 15.00
C TRP A 71 -7.51 4.04 15.30
N GLN A 72 -7.53 2.84 15.86
CA GLN A 72 -6.33 2.03 16.07
C GLN A 72 -5.68 1.58 14.76
N ARG A 73 -6.43 1.63 13.64
CA ARG A 73 -5.99 1.29 12.30
C ARG A 73 -6.05 2.48 11.35
N ALA A 74 -5.99 3.69 11.88
CA ALA A 74 -6.21 4.93 11.12
C ALA A 74 -5.36 5.05 9.83
N TYR A 75 -4.15 4.50 9.82
CA TYR A 75 -3.29 4.54 8.64
C TYR A 75 -3.82 3.67 7.50
N ILE A 76 -4.25 2.45 7.79
CA ILE A 76 -4.78 1.55 6.77
C ILE A 76 -6.17 1.99 6.30
N GLU A 77 -7.02 2.48 7.21
CA GLU A 77 -8.33 3.04 6.87
C GLU A 77 -8.19 4.25 5.94
N ARG A 78 -7.23 5.13 6.22
CA ARG A 78 -6.92 6.26 5.33
C ARG A 78 -6.40 5.81 3.97
N LEU A 79 -5.52 4.80 3.93
CA LEU A 79 -5.03 4.24 2.68
C LEU A 79 -6.18 3.67 1.83
N ILE A 80 -7.05 2.85 2.43
CA ILE A 80 -8.24 2.29 1.75
C ILE A 80 -9.11 3.42 1.19
N GLY A 81 -9.37 4.46 1.99
CA GLY A 81 -10.11 5.62 1.55
C GLY A 81 -9.43 6.39 0.40
N SER A 82 -8.10 6.47 0.38
CA SER A 82 -7.36 7.07 -0.74
C SER A 82 -7.45 6.22 -2.00
N ILE A 83 -7.21 4.91 -1.90
CA ILE A 83 -7.35 3.98 -3.03
C ILE A 83 -8.73 4.12 -3.68
N ARG A 84 -9.77 4.16 -2.86
CA ARG A 84 -11.14 4.28 -3.35
C ARG A 84 -11.34 5.61 -4.08
N ARG A 85 -11.17 6.74 -3.41
CA ARG A 85 -11.49 8.07 -3.96
C ARG A 85 -10.53 8.52 -5.06
N GLU A 86 -9.27 8.12 -5.02
CA GLU A 86 -8.24 8.60 -5.94
C GLU A 86 -8.01 7.64 -7.12
N CYS A 87 -8.58 6.42 -7.07
CA CYS A 87 -8.38 5.41 -8.10
C CYS A 87 -9.67 4.68 -8.45
N LEU A 88 -10.24 3.89 -7.53
CA LEU A 88 -11.30 2.94 -7.88
C LEU A 88 -12.62 3.60 -8.27
N ASP A 89 -12.97 4.75 -7.71
CA ASP A 89 -14.19 5.49 -8.05
C ASP A 89 -14.15 6.08 -9.49
N HIS A 90 -13.01 6.00 -10.17
CA HIS A 90 -12.78 6.56 -11.52
C HIS A 90 -12.54 5.49 -12.60
N ILE A 91 -12.63 4.22 -12.27
CA ILE A 91 -12.36 3.13 -13.20
C ILE A 91 -13.42 2.04 -13.15
N ILE A 92 -13.51 1.27 -14.24
CA ILE A 92 -14.32 0.05 -14.29
C ILE A 92 -13.38 -1.15 -14.12
N VAL A 93 -13.66 -1.98 -13.12
CA VAL A 93 -12.90 -3.20 -12.83
C VAL A 93 -13.59 -4.39 -13.49
N PHE A 94 -12.91 -5.07 -14.41
CA PHE A 94 -13.45 -6.23 -15.14
C PHE A 94 -13.11 -7.59 -14.48
N GLY A 95 -12.30 -7.60 -13.42
CA GLY A 95 -11.90 -8.82 -12.71
C GLY A 95 -10.63 -8.63 -11.90
N GLU A 96 -10.18 -9.68 -11.23
CA GLU A 96 -9.02 -9.65 -10.32
C GLU A 96 -7.73 -9.16 -11.01
N SER A 97 -7.43 -9.68 -12.20
CA SER A 97 -6.24 -9.27 -12.96
C SER A 97 -6.28 -7.80 -13.37
N SER A 98 -7.46 -7.28 -13.75
CA SER A 98 -7.65 -5.87 -14.05
C SER A 98 -7.43 -5.01 -12.81
N LEU A 99 -8.03 -5.40 -11.69
CA LEU A 99 -7.86 -4.71 -10.42
C LEU A 99 -6.40 -4.73 -9.96
N HIS A 100 -5.73 -5.87 -10.05
CA HIS A 100 -4.33 -6.01 -9.67
C HIS A 100 -3.42 -5.06 -10.47
N ARG A 101 -3.58 -5.02 -11.81
CA ARG A 101 -2.80 -4.09 -12.68
C ARG A 101 -3.04 -2.63 -12.30
N THR A 102 -4.30 -2.25 -12.10
CA THR A 102 -4.65 -0.88 -11.71
C THR A 102 -4.03 -0.50 -10.37
N LEU A 103 -4.15 -1.37 -9.36
CA LEU A 103 -3.56 -1.12 -8.05
C LEU A 103 -2.02 -1.10 -8.11
N THR A 104 -1.40 -1.92 -8.93
CA THR A 104 0.06 -1.87 -9.16
C THR A 104 0.48 -0.49 -9.67
N SER A 105 -0.20 0.02 -10.68
CA SER A 105 0.06 1.37 -11.22
C SER A 105 -0.19 2.45 -10.19
N TYR A 106 -1.32 2.38 -9.46
CA TYR A 106 -1.64 3.34 -8.42
C TYR A 106 -0.61 3.32 -7.27
N PHE A 107 -0.12 2.15 -6.85
CA PHE A 107 0.87 2.05 -5.77
C PHE A 107 2.25 2.52 -6.21
N ALA A 108 2.61 2.40 -7.49
CA ALA A 108 3.82 3.03 -8.02
C ALA A 108 3.74 4.57 -7.89
N TYR A 109 2.62 5.16 -8.33
CA TYR A 109 2.34 6.59 -8.11
C TYR A 109 2.30 6.96 -6.61
N TYR A 110 1.58 6.18 -5.79
CA TYR A 110 1.46 6.42 -4.36
C TYR A 110 2.81 6.47 -3.65
N HIS A 111 3.71 5.55 -3.98
CA HIS A 111 5.03 5.48 -3.37
C HIS A 111 6.00 6.53 -3.87
N GLY A 112 5.98 6.79 -5.17
CA GLY A 112 6.97 7.66 -5.81
C GLY A 112 6.58 9.13 -5.82
N TRP A 113 5.29 9.43 -5.93
CA TRP A 113 4.86 10.78 -6.31
C TRP A 113 3.75 11.39 -5.45
N ARG A 114 2.87 10.57 -4.87
CA ARG A 114 1.79 11.07 -4.04
C ARG A 114 2.33 11.72 -2.77
N THR A 115 2.07 13.02 -2.63
CA THR A 115 2.54 13.79 -1.48
C THR A 115 1.70 13.55 -0.23
N HIS A 116 2.35 13.55 0.92
CA HIS A 116 1.72 13.41 2.22
C HIS A 116 2.13 14.56 3.16
N LEU A 117 1.14 15.26 3.73
CA LEU A 117 1.39 16.36 4.68
C LEU A 117 2.26 15.92 5.86
N SER A 118 2.01 14.71 6.38
CA SER A 118 2.79 14.15 7.51
C SER A 118 4.21 13.71 7.16
N LEU A 119 4.57 13.73 5.87
CA LEU A 119 5.92 13.51 5.38
C LEU A 119 6.54 14.82 4.84
N ALA A 120 6.14 15.97 5.37
CA ALA A 120 6.57 17.28 4.89
C ALA A 120 6.34 17.49 3.39
N LYS A 121 5.19 17.00 2.88
CA LYS A 121 4.81 16.99 1.45
C LYS A 121 5.69 16.10 0.57
N ASP A 122 6.45 15.18 1.15
CA ASP A 122 7.17 14.17 0.40
C ASP A 122 6.31 12.92 0.15
N ALA A 123 6.75 12.03 -0.74
CA ALA A 123 6.16 10.73 -0.99
C ALA A 123 6.73 9.66 -0.03
N PRO A 124 6.08 8.47 0.10
CA PRO A 124 6.63 7.36 0.89
C PRO A 124 8.06 6.96 0.49
N HIS A 125 8.38 6.95 -0.79
CA HIS A 125 9.77 6.93 -1.27
C HIS A 125 10.26 8.38 -1.34
N ALA A 126 11.30 8.69 -0.57
CA ALA A 126 11.86 10.04 -0.54
C ALA A 126 12.35 10.44 -1.94
N ARG A 127 11.99 11.65 -2.36
CA ARG A 127 12.39 12.22 -3.64
C ARG A 127 13.50 13.24 -3.45
N ARG A 128 14.43 13.28 -4.39
CA ARG A 128 15.38 14.37 -4.44
C ARG A 128 14.71 15.67 -4.93
N ILE A 129 15.19 16.79 -4.46
CA ILE A 129 14.80 18.09 -5.00
C ILE A 129 15.62 18.31 -6.28
N GLN A 130 14.92 18.60 -7.39
CA GLN A 130 15.55 18.91 -8.67
C GLN A 130 15.84 20.40 -8.77
N ALA A 131 17.08 20.72 -9.08
CA ALA A 131 17.49 22.12 -9.27
C ALA A 131 16.90 22.70 -10.57
N THR A 132 16.69 24.02 -10.60
CA THR A 132 16.14 24.70 -11.79
C THR A 132 17.04 24.51 -13.03
N ALA A 133 18.33 24.36 -12.84
CA ALA A 133 19.30 24.12 -13.90
C ALA A 133 19.19 22.72 -14.56
N GLU A 134 18.39 21.79 -14.00
CA GLU A 134 18.23 20.44 -14.55
C GLU A 134 17.26 20.39 -15.75
N GLY A 135 16.69 21.50 -16.15
CA GLY A 135 15.85 21.62 -17.33
C GLY A 135 14.45 22.15 -17.07
N GLU A 136 13.58 21.96 -18.05
CA GLU A 136 12.19 22.39 -17.99
C GLU A 136 11.32 21.42 -17.21
N VAL A 137 10.22 21.92 -16.65
CA VAL A 137 9.23 21.09 -15.94
C VAL A 137 8.38 20.35 -16.95
N ALA A 138 8.46 19.03 -16.93
CA ALA A 138 7.62 18.15 -17.74
C ALA A 138 6.54 17.48 -16.87
N GLU A 139 5.33 17.42 -17.41
CA GLU A 139 4.23 16.67 -16.84
C GLU A 139 4.29 15.21 -17.33
N ILE A 140 4.17 14.27 -16.40
CA ILE A 140 4.18 12.84 -16.70
C ILE A 140 2.91 12.21 -16.15
N ARG A 141 2.20 11.52 -17.04
CA ARG A 141 0.94 10.85 -16.70
C ARG A 141 1.18 9.58 -15.90
N GLU A 142 0.36 9.41 -14.85
CA GLU A 142 0.34 8.26 -13.98
C GLU A 142 -1.06 7.62 -13.94
N VAL A 143 -1.14 6.33 -13.65
CA VAL A 143 -2.41 5.60 -13.49
C VAL A 143 -3.35 5.81 -14.70
N GLY A 144 -2.81 5.64 -15.91
CA GLY A 144 -3.59 5.84 -17.15
C GLY A 144 -4.03 7.28 -17.40
N GLY A 145 -3.37 8.27 -16.80
CA GLY A 145 -3.71 9.69 -16.93
C GLY A 145 -4.63 10.22 -15.83
N LEU A 146 -5.02 9.37 -14.87
CA LEU A 146 -5.83 9.79 -13.73
C LEU A 146 -5.05 10.70 -12.77
N HIS A 147 -3.74 10.48 -12.67
CA HIS A 147 -2.81 11.29 -11.91
C HIS A 147 -1.65 11.76 -12.77
N HIS A 148 -0.90 12.71 -12.25
CA HIS A 148 0.30 13.25 -12.88
C HIS A 148 1.38 13.48 -11.83
N HIS A 149 2.63 13.43 -12.28
CA HIS A 149 3.74 14.00 -11.54
C HIS A 149 4.55 14.94 -12.42
N TYR A 150 5.42 15.71 -11.81
CA TYR A 150 6.24 16.70 -12.51
C TYR A 150 7.69 16.45 -12.18
N GLU A 151 8.53 16.43 -13.20
CA GLU A 151 9.97 16.36 -13.07
C GLU A 151 10.66 17.28 -14.06
N ARG A 152 11.91 17.65 -13.77
CA ARG A 152 12.71 18.43 -14.73
C ARG A 152 13.41 17.49 -15.70
N ARG A 153 13.36 17.84 -16.98
CA ARG A 153 14.02 17.13 -18.06
C ARG A 153 14.89 18.09 -18.85
N ALA A 154 16.12 17.67 -19.13
CA ALA A 154 16.94 18.38 -20.11
C ALA A 154 16.22 18.36 -21.47
N ALA A 155 16.33 19.47 -22.22
CA ALA A 155 15.80 19.60 -23.55
C ALA A 155 16.54 18.68 -24.54
#